data_2cd1c34e6f4a6b3b00fdadc6dd8c1749
#
_entry.id   2cd1c34e6f4a6b3b00fdadc6dd8c1749
#
_cell.length_a   1.000
_cell.length_b   1.000
_cell.length_c   1.000
_cell.angle_alpha   90.00
_cell.angle_beta   90.00
_cell.angle_gamma   90.00
#
_symmetry.space_group_name_H-M   'P 1'
#
loop_
_entity.id
_entity.type
_entity.pdbx_description
1 polymer ?
#
loop_
_entity_poly.entity_id
_entity_poly.type
_entity_poly.pdbx_seq_one_letter_code
_entity_poly.pdbx_strand_id
1 'polypeptide(L)' 'MKVKGGEVAFTLGPEGCRLVSATPVSGYTAKVARAEGWIRVDLAKGEHGTGVFCISHEQRTDTWEY' A
#
# COMPACT_ATOMS: atom_id res chain seq x y z
N MET A 1 2.03 2.04 8.89
CA MET A 1 0.67 1.46 8.85
C MET A 1 0.76 -0.06 8.85
N LYS A 2 0.20 -0.69 9.86
CA LYS A 2 0.17 -2.15 9.94
C LYS A 2 -1.13 -2.66 9.38
N VAL A 3 -1.04 -3.66 8.51
CA VAL A 3 -2.20 -4.29 7.91
C VAL A 3 -2.01 -5.80 7.96
N LYS A 4 -3.05 -6.53 7.63
CA LYS A 4 -2.93 -7.98 7.51
C LYS A 4 -1.94 -8.29 6.39
N GLY A 5 -0.92 -9.04 6.71
CA GLY A 5 0.12 -9.40 5.73
C GLY A 5 1.39 -8.59 5.82
N GLY A 6 1.45 -7.53 6.63
CA GLY A 6 2.68 -6.79 6.82
C GLY A 6 2.53 -5.34 7.21
N GLU A 7 3.48 -4.54 6.77
CA GLU A 7 3.50 -3.12 7.10
C GLU A 7 3.85 -2.30 5.87
N VAL A 8 3.14 -1.19 5.69
CA VAL A 8 3.37 -0.27 4.58
C VAL A 8 3.48 1.14 5.13
N ALA A 9 4.45 1.88 4.66
CA ALA A 9 4.64 3.27 5.06
C ALA A 9 4.64 4.18 3.84
N PHE A 10 3.85 5.25 3.94
CA PHE A 10 3.81 6.30 2.93
C PHE A 10 4.12 7.63 3.58
N THR A 11 4.57 8.58 2.77
CA THR A 11 4.56 9.99 3.16
C THR A 11 3.56 10.72 2.29
N LEU A 12 2.85 11.66 2.90
CA LEU A 12 1.89 12.52 2.21
C LEU A 12 2.36 13.96 2.35
N GLY A 13 2.41 14.66 1.26
CA GLY A 13 2.89 16.03 1.26
C GLY A 13 2.34 16.81 0.07
N PRO A 14 2.81 18.07 -0.12
CA PRO A 14 2.34 18.90 -1.23
C PRO A 14 2.52 18.27 -2.61
N GLU A 15 3.50 17.39 -2.73
CA GLU A 15 3.79 16.71 -3.98
C GLU A 15 3.00 15.42 -4.17
N GLY A 16 2.18 15.06 -3.20
CA GLY A 16 1.37 13.85 -3.24
C GLY A 16 1.92 12.72 -2.38
N CYS A 17 1.67 11.50 -2.81
CA CYS A 17 2.08 10.30 -2.09
C CYS A 17 3.46 9.83 -2.49
N ARG A 18 4.20 9.32 -1.51
CA ARG A 18 5.46 8.63 -1.75
C ARG A 18 5.50 7.37 -0.91
N LEU A 19 5.84 6.25 -1.53
CA LEU A 19 6.03 4.99 -0.81
C LEU A 19 7.40 5.01 -0.15
N VAL A 20 7.42 4.81 1.17
CA VAL A 20 8.65 4.75 1.96
C VAL A 20 9.12 3.31 2.08
N SER A 21 8.23 2.42 2.47
CA SER A 21 8.56 1.02 2.62
C SER A 21 7.33 0.13 2.54
N ALA A 22 7.55 -1.10 2.15
CA ALA A 22 6.54 -2.13 2.17
C ALA A 22 7.22 -3.41 2.63
N THR A 23 6.81 -3.93 3.79
CA THR A 23 7.47 -5.07 4.42
C THR A 23 6.44 -6.17 4.64
N PRO A 24 6.40 -7.19 3.78
CA PRO A 24 5.48 -8.31 3.97
C PRO A 24 5.97 -9.21 5.10
N VAL A 25 5.01 -9.83 5.82
CA VAL A 25 5.36 -10.87 6.78
C VAL A 25 5.63 -12.17 6.03
N SER A 26 6.21 -13.14 6.75
CA SER A 26 6.55 -14.44 6.17
C SER A 26 5.35 -15.06 5.45
N GLY A 27 5.56 -15.52 4.23
CA GLY A 27 4.52 -16.13 3.42
C GLY A 27 3.75 -15.16 2.53
N TYR A 28 3.93 -13.84 2.73
CA TYR A 28 3.31 -12.83 1.89
C TYR A 28 4.29 -12.24 0.90
N THR A 29 3.78 -11.79 -0.23
CA THR A 29 4.59 -11.07 -1.21
C THR A 29 4.04 -9.65 -1.36
N ALA A 30 4.92 -8.71 -1.68
CA ALA A 30 4.55 -7.32 -1.90
C ALA A 30 4.62 -6.99 -3.38
N LYS A 31 3.57 -6.36 -3.90
CA LYS A 31 3.53 -5.85 -5.27
C LYS A 31 3.14 -4.40 -5.22
N VAL A 32 3.82 -3.58 -6.01
CA VAL A 32 3.55 -2.14 -6.06
C VAL A 32 3.06 -1.78 -7.45
N ALA A 33 1.95 -1.07 -7.49
CA ALA A 33 1.42 -0.50 -8.72
C ALA A 33 1.27 0.99 -8.53
N ARG A 34 1.58 1.75 -9.56
CA ARG A 34 1.52 3.21 -9.53
C ARG A 34 0.81 3.72 -10.74
N ALA A 35 0.05 4.77 -10.54
CA ALA A 35 -0.53 5.53 -11.62
C ALA A 35 -0.56 6.99 -11.22
N GLU A 36 -0.91 7.87 -12.15
CA GLU A 36 -1.04 9.26 -11.83
C GLU A 36 -2.12 9.43 -10.75
N GLY A 37 -1.73 10.00 -9.62
CA GLY A 37 -2.65 10.29 -8.54
C GLY A 37 -2.79 9.24 -7.46
N TRP A 38 -2.18 8.05 -7.61
CA TRP A 38 -2.26 7.04 -6.56
C TRP A 38 -1.11 6.04 -6.62
N ILE A 39 -0.88 5.40 -5.46
CA ILE A 39 0.04 4.28 -5.32
C ILE A 39 -0.73 3.16 -4.62
N ARG A 40 -0.59 1.94 -5.12
CA ARG A 40 -1.19 0.76 -4.51
C ARG A 40 -0.11 -0.25 -4.17
N VAL A 41 -0.17 -0.77 -2.95
CA VAL A 41 0.70 -1.86 -2.50
C VAL A 41 -0.17 -3.03 -2.12
N ASP A 42 0.08 -4.19 -2.72
CA ASP A 42 -0.63 -5.40 -2.37
C ASP A 42 0.29 -6.32 -1.58
N LEU A 43 -0.15 -6.71 -0.40
CA LEU A 43 0.51 -7.73 0.40
C LEU A 43 -0.36 -8.97 0.30
N ALA A 44 0.08 -9.98 -0.44
CA ALA A 44 -0.76 -11.10 -0.78
C ALA A 44 -0.11 -12.45 -0.45
N LYS A 45 -0.97 -13.40 -0.09
CA LYS A 45 -0.59 -14.79 0.14
C LYS A 45 -1.62 -15.65 -0.58
N GLY A 46 -1.20 -16.31 -1.67
CA GLY A 46 -2.12 -17.09 -2.49
C GLY A 46 -3.18 -16.19 -3.13
N GLU A 47 -4.45 -16.50 -2.89
CA GLU A 47 -5.57 -15.76 -3.46
C GLU A 47 -6.07 -14.64 -2.54
N HIS A 48 -5.47 -14.49 -1.38
CA HIS A 48 -5.89 -13.51 -0.38
C HIS A 48 -4.82 -12.45 -0.18
N GLY A 49 -5.26 -11.25 0.11
CA GLY A 49 -4.31 -10.18 0.32
C GLY A 49 -4.96 -8.92 0.86
N THR A 50 -4.14 -7.90 1.04
CA THR A 50 -4.56 -6.58 1.46
C THR A 50 -4.00 -5.57 0.48
N GLY A 51 -4.86 -4.79 -0.14
CA GLY A 51 -4.44 -3.66 -0.97
C GLY A 51 -4.39 -2.42 -0.11
N VAL A 52 -3.28 -1.72 -0.15
CA VAL A 52 -3.10 -0.45 0.56
C VAL A 52 -2.91 0.64 -0.48
N PHE A 53 -3.78 1.64 -0.44
CA PHE A 53 -3.78 2.72 -1.41
C PHE A 53 -3.35 4.02 -0.76
N CYS A 54 -2.59 4.81 -1.49
CA CYS A 54 -2.34 6.20 -1.14
C CYS A 54 -2.84 7.05 -2.29
N ILE A 55 -3.79 7.92 -2.01
CA ILE A 55 -4.45 8.76 -3.02
C ILE A 55 -3.95 10.19 -2.86
N SER A 56 -3.17 10.63 -3.85
CA SER A 56 -2.44 11.89 -3.76
C SER A 56 -3.33 13.12 -3.63
N HIS A 57 -4.30 13.28 -4.51
CA HIS A 57 -5.11 14.49 -4.52
C HIS A 57 -6.12 14.56 -3.37
N GLU A 58 -6.39 13.43 -2.71
CA GLU A 58 -7.23 13.40 -1.53
C GLU A 58 -6.41 13.38 -0.25
N GLN A 59 -5.11 13.19 -0.38
CA GLN A 59 -4.15 13.11 0.73
C GLN A 59 -4.62 12.12 1.80
N ARG A 60 -5.02 10.94 1.36
CA ARG A 60 -5.48 9.91 2.28
C ARG A 60 -4.99 8.54 1.87
N THR A 61 -5.04 7.62 2.81
CA THR A 61 -4.75 6.22 2.57
C THR A 61 -6.01 5.40 2.79
N ASP A 62 -6.08 4.26 2.13
CA ASP A 62 -7.21 3.36 2.27
C ASP A 62 -6.70 1.92 2.18
N THR A 63 -7.45 0.99 2.74
CA THR A 63 -7.10 -0.42 2.70
C THR A 63 -8.29 -1.25 2.26
N TRP A 64 -7.99 -2.36 1.59
CA TRP A 64 -9.00 -3.29 1.12
C TRP A 64 -8.46 -4.70 1.22
N GLU A 65 -9.19 -5.59 1.90
CA GLU A 65 -8.82 -6.99 2.01
C GLU A 65 -9.62 -7.83 1.02
N TYR A 66 -8.95 -8.81 0.43
CA TYR A 66 -9.57 -9.71 -0.52
C TYR A 66 -9.08 -11.14 -0.35
#